data_056bb9e39617aaa14d35258695e0efcd
#
_entry.id   056bb9e39617aaa14d35258695e0efcd
#
_cell.length_a   1.000
_cell.length_b   1.000
_cell.length_c   1.000
_cell.angle_alpha   90.00
_cell.angle_beta   90.00
_cell.angle_gamma   90.00
#
_symmetry.space_group_name_H-M   'P 1'
#
loop_
_entity.id
_entity.type
_entity.pdbx_description
1 polymer ?
#
loop_
_entity_poly.entity_id
_entity_poly.type
_entity_poly.pdbx_seq_one_letter_code
_entity_poly.pdbx_strand_id
1 'polypeptide(L)'
;MISVASAEETSAEAVQEAIFNYLCPMNKLITQSLQESQQVLADFLGNPAKIEAIEKAADVLVDALKKGNKILSCGNGGSHCDAMHFAEELSGRYRENRPALAAMAISDPSHISCVSNDFGYNYIFSRFIEGLGNKGDVLVGISTSGNSANIIEAVKAAQLKGMEVILLTGKDGGQLAGYGCHEIRVDHFGYADRIQEIHIKVIHILIQLIESKLF
;
A
#
# COMPACT_ATOMS: atom_id res chain seq x y z
N MET A 1 25.79 56.80 -14.42
CA MET A 1 25.63 56.08 -13.16
C MET A 1 25.06 54.70 -13.51
N ILE A 2 25.96 53.73 -13.60
CA ILE A 2 25.62 52.35 -13.97
C ILE A 2 25.49 51.53 -12.66
N SER A 3 24.35 50.85 -12.55
CA SER A 3 23.88 50.07 -11.41
C SER A 3 24.89 48.99 -10.99
N VAL A 4 25.39 49.08 -9.76
CA VAL A 4 26.29 48.11 -9.11
C VAL A 4 25.50 47.06 -8.29
N ALA A 5 24.15 47.12 -8.28
CA ALA A 5 23.30 46.33 -7.42
C ALA A 5 23.08 44.88 -7.86
N SER A 6 23.40 44.48 -9.12
CA SER A 6 23.06 43.12 -9.63
C SER A 6 24.14 42.05 -9.49
N ALA A 7 25.37 42.43 -9.13
CA ALA A 7 26.50 41.49 -9.01
C ALA A 7 26.71 40.94 -7.57
N GLU A 8 26.27 41.70 -6.56
CA GLU A 8 26.41 41.30 -5.14
C GLU A 8 25.31 40.33 -4.68
N GLU A 9 24.08 40.44 -5.20
CA GLU A 9 22.98 39.51 -4.86
C GLU A 9 23.22 38.12 -5.43
N THR A 10 23.75 37.99 -6.65
CA THR A 10 24.11 36.70 -7.25
C THR A 10 25.28 36.02 -6.53
N SER A 11 26.16 36.76 -5.90
CA SER A 11 27.28 36.19 -5.13
C SER A 11 26.84 35.66 -3.74
N ALA A 12 25.87 36.33 -3.13
CA ALA A 12 25.36 35.92 -1.81
C ALA A 12 24.51 34.62 -1.89
N GLU A 13 23.65 34.49 -2.88
CA GLU A 13 22.86 33.27 -3.11
C GLU A 13 23.76 32.10 -3.50
N ALA A 14 24.73 32.31 -4.40
CA ALA A 14 25.69 31.26 -4.79
C ALA A 14 26.59 30.85 -3.63
N VAL A 15 26.98 31.76 -2.76
CA VAL A 15 27.76 31.44 -1.53
C VAL A 15 26.87 30.73 -0.50
N GLN A 16 25.63 31.15 -0.34
CA GLN A 16 24.67 30.47 0.54
C GLN A 16 24.38 29.04 0.08
N GLU A 17 24.22 28.84 -1.23
CA GLU A 17 24.03 27.54 -1.84
C GLU A 17 25.29 26.67 -1.73
N ALA A 18 26.48 27.24 -1.93
CA ALA A 18 27.75 26.55 -1.74
C ALA A 18 28.01 26.17 -0.27
N ILE A 19 27.68 27.05 0.68
CA ILE A 19 27.75 26.79 2.12
C ILE A 19 26.72 25.69 2.52
N PHE A 20 25.50 25.75 2.01
CA PHE A 20 24.49 24.73 2.23
C PHE A 20 24.93 23.35 1.70
N ASN A 21 25.49 23.31 0.49
CA ASN A 21 26.00 22.09 -0.13
C ASN A 21 27.27 21.53 0.54
N TYR A 22 28.08 22.38 1.18
CA TYR A 22 29.32 21.98 1.86
C TYR A 22 29.09 21.56 3.32
N LEU A 23 28.16 22.22 4.01
CA LEU A 23 27.95 22.01 5.45
C LEU A 23 27.03 20.82 5.79
N CYS A 24 26.26 20.26 4.82
CA CYS A 24 25.40 19.14 5.17
C CYS A 24 25.05 18.22 3.99
N PRO A 25 25.92 17.27 3.60
CA PRO A 25 25.59 16.26 2.60
C PRO A 25 24.35 15.43 3.00
N MET A 26 24.04 15.32 4.29
CA MET A 26 22.85 14.66 4.80
C MET A 26 21.57 15.46 4.47
N ASN A 27 21.57 16.80 4.52
CA ASN A 27 20.43 17.62 4.13
C ASN A 27 20.07 17.45 2.65
N LYS A 28 21.05 17.28 1.78
CA LYS A 28 20.85 17.01 0.36
C LYS A 28 20.14 15.65 0.16
N LEU A 29 20.57 14.62 0.86
CA LEU A 29 19.96 13.30 0.80
C LEU A 29 18.51 13.34 1.31
N ILE A 30 18.26 14.01 2.44
CA ILE A 30 16.91 14.21 2.99
C ILE A 30 16.00 14.89 1.98
N THR A 31 16.45 16.00 1.43
CA THR A 31 15.67 16.79 0.46
C THR A 31 15.38 15.98 -0.80
N GLN A 32 16.36 15.29 -1.35
CA GLN A 32 16.20 14.43 -2.53
C GLN A 32 15.20 13.30 -2.27
N SER A 33 15.28 12.65 -1.11
CA SER A 33 14.36 11.58 -0.73
C SER A 33 12.91 12.07 -0.64
N LEU A 34 12.68 13.24 -0.03
CA LEU A 34 11.34 13.84 0.06
C LEU A 34 10.82 14.30 -1.31
N GLN A 35 11.69 14.85 -2.17
CA GLN A 35 11.33 15.25 -3.53
C GLN A 35 10.96 14.03 -4.40
N GLU A 36 11.70 12.93 -4.29
CA GLU A 36 11.35 11.69 -4.98
C GLU A 36 9.96 11.18 -4.54
N SER A 37 9.70 11.14 -3.23
CA SER A 37 8.39 10.76 -2.69
C SER A 37 7.26 11.68 -3.20
N GLN A 38 7.51 12.99 -3.23
CA GLN A 38 6.57 13.98 -3.77
C GLN A 38 6.27 13.73 -5.26
N GLN A 39 7.29 13.42 -6.06
CA GLN A 39 7.13 13.16 -7.49
C GLN A 39 6.29 11.89 -7.72
N VAL A 40 6.58 10.79 -7.01
CA VAL A 40 5.81 9.53 -7.12
C VAL A 40 4.36 9.76 -6.73
N LEU A 41 4.09 10.56 -5.70
CA LEU A 41 2.73 10.94 -5.33
C LEU A 41 2.04 11.80 -6.39
N ALA A 42 2.75 12.76 -6.99
CA ALA A 42 2.22 13.61 -8.05
C ALA A 42 1.86 12.78 -9.30
N ASP A 43 2.72 11.85 -9.70
CA ASP A 43 2.48 10.95 -10.84
C ASP A 43 1.28 10.02 -10.57
N PHE A 44 1.17 9.51 -9.36
CA PHE A 44 0.03 8.68 -8.95
C PHE A 44 -1.28 9.47 -8.99
N LEU A 45 -1.31 10.67 -8.40
CA LEU A 45 -2.47 11.56 -8.35
C LEU A 45 -2.88 12.05 -9.74
N GLY A 46 -1.91 12.29 -10.63
CA GLY A 46 -2.14 12.74 -12.01
C GLY A 46 -2.81 11.72 -12.92
N ASN A 47 -3.03 10.49 -12.47
CA ASN A 47 -3.68 9.44 -13.26
C ASN A 47 -5.11 9.14 -12.77
N PRO A 48 -6.16 9.63 -13.45
CA PRO A 48 -7.55 9.43 -13.04
C PRO A 48 -7.96 7.97 -12.87
N ALA A 49 -7.38 7.04 -13.67
CA ALA A 49 -7.69 5.62 -13.57
C ALA A 49 -7.29 5.01 -12.22
N LYS A 50 -6.23 5.56 -11.57
CA LYS A 50 -5.81 5.11 -10.23
C LYS A 50 -6.78 5.57 -9.15
N ILE A 51 -7.33 6.77 -9.30
CA ILE A 51 -8.36 7.29 -8.39
C ILE A 51 -9.63 6.45 -8.50
N GLU A 52 -10.06 6.15 -9.73
CA GLU A 52 -11.20 5.27 -9.99
C GLU A 52 -10.97 3.84 -9.44
N ALA A 53 -9.75 3.31 -9.54
CA ALA A 53 -9.41 2.00 -8.99
C ALA A 53 -9.55 1.96 -7.45
N ILE A 54 -9.18 3.04 -6.75
CA ILE A 54 -9.37 3.16 -5.30
C ILE A 54 -10.85 3.19 -4.96
N GLU A 55 -11.66 3.95 -5.69
CA GLU A 55 -13.11 4.03 -5.46
C GLU A 55 -13.76 2.66 -5.65
N LYS A 56 -13.46 1.95 -6.75
CA LYS A 56 -13.97 0.59 -7.00
C LYS A 56 -13.56 -0.40 -5.91
N ALA A 57 -12.32 -0.34 -5.46
CA ALA A 57 -11.85 -1.18 -4.36
C ALA A 57 -12.61 -0.88 -3.05
N ALA A 58 -12.86 0.40 -2.75
CA ALA A 58 -13.66 0.77 -1.59
C ALA A 58 -15.10 0.24 -1.67
N ASP A 59 -15.72 0.28 -2.86
CA ASP A 59 -17.07 -0.27 -3.06
C ASP A 59 -17.12 -1.78 -2.80
N VAL A 60 -16.14 -2.53 -3.27
CA VAL A 60 -16.02 -3.99 -3.01
C VAL A 60 -15.91 -4.27 -1.51
N LEU A 61 -15.08 -3.50 -0.78
CA LEU A 61 -14.91 -3.64 0.68
C LEU A 61 -16.20 -3.33 1.43
N VAL A 62 -16.86 -2.23 1.07
CA VAL A 62 -18.14 -1.81 1.65
C VAL A 62 -19.24 -2.84 1.43
N ASP A 63 -19.35 -3.36 0.21
CA ASP A 63 -20.36 -4.37 -0.13
C ASP A 63 -20.15 -5.68 0.63
N ALA A 64 -18.91 -6.11 0.81
CA ALA A 64 -18.59 -7.28 1.60
C ALA A 64 -18.98 -7.08 3.07
N LEU A 65 -18.60 -5.96 3.67
CA LEU A 65 -18.90 -5.64 5.06
C LEU A 65 -20.41 -5.49 5.30
N LYS A 66 -21.16 -4.86 4.38
CA LYS A 66 -22.65 -4.78 4.45
C LYS A 66 -23.33 -6.15 4.44
N LYS A 67 -22.72 -7.13 3.76
CA LYS A 67 -23.22 -8.50 3.69
C LYS A 67 -22.78 -9.37 4.88
N GLY A 68 -22.04 -8.81 5.84
CA GLY A 68 -21.53 -9.53 7.01
C GLY A 68 -20.29 -10.39 6.73
N ASN A 69 -19.63 -10.18 5.59
CA ASN A 69 -18.35 -10.80 5.25
C ASN A 69 -17.19 -10.07 5.94
N LYS A 70 -16.01 -10.69 5.91
CA LYS A 70 -14.79 -10.14 6.50
C LYS A 70 -13.74 -9.81 5.45
N ILE A 71 -12.77 -9.00 5.87
CA ILE A 71 -11.61 -8.63 5.09
C ILE A 71 -10.39 -9.36 5.67
N LEU A 72 -9.64 -10.06 4.84
CA LEU A 72 -8.34 -10.63 5.16
C LEU A 72 -7.26 -9.84 4.44
N SER A 73 -6.17 -9.48 5.12
CA SER A 73 -5.05 -8.76 4.52
C SER A 73 -3.74 -9.50 4.68
N CYS A 74 -2.84 -9.39 3.69
CA CYS A 74 -1.52 -10.02 3.74
C CYS A 74 -0.48 -9.24 2.92
N GLY A 75 0.78 -9.38 3.28
CA GLY A 75 1.94 -8.75 2.64
C GLY A 75 3.24 -9.30 3.21
N ASN A 76 4.38 -8.85 2.70
CA ASN A 76 5.70 -9.21 3.21
C ASN A 76 6.47 -7.97 3.69
N GLY A 77 7.27 -8.08 4.74
CA GLY A 77 8.09 -6.97 5.24
C GLY A 77 7.28 -5.72 5.58
N GLY A 78 7.60 -4.57 4.99
CA GLY A 78 6.84 -3.33 5.16
C GLY A 78 5.39 -3.46 4.72
N SER A 79 5.13 -4.18 3.63
CA SER A 79 3.76 -4.49 3.18
C SER A 79 2.99 -5.40 4.16
N HIS A 80 3.69 -6.16 5.02
CA HIS A 80 3.05 -6.89 6.12
C HIS A 80 2.60 -5.92 7.23
N CYS A 81 3.43 -4.92 7.53
CA CYS A 81 3.05 -3.85 8.46
C CYS A 81 1.83 -3.08 7.93
N ASP A 82 1.80 -2.77 6.63
CA ASP A 82 0.64 -2.12 5.99
C ASP A 82 -0.62 -2.98 6.08
N ALA A 83 -0.51 -4.29 5.89
CA ALA A 83 -1.63 -5.24 6.01
C ALA A 83 -2.17 -5.30 7.45
N MET A 84 -1.29 -5.29 8.45
CA MET A 84 -1.68 -5.24 9.86
C MET A 84 -2.33 -3.90 10.21
N HIS A 85 -1.76 -2.78 9.76
CA HIS A 85 -2.29 -1.45 9.95
C HIS A 85 -3.71 -1.33 9.40
N PHE A 86 -3.94 -1.79 8.15
CA PHE A 86 -5.27 -1.79 7.55
C PHE A 86 -6.31 -2.55 8.38
N ALA A 87 -5.96 -3.74 8.86
CA ALA A 87 -6.87 -4.59 9.63
C ALA A 87 -7.17 -4.01 11.02
N GLU A 88 -6.17 -3.43 11.70
CA GLU A 88 -6.36 -2.88 13.04
C GLU A 88 -7.18 -1.59 13.03
N GLU A 89 -6.97 -0.73 12.02
CA GLU A 89 -7.78 0.49 11.85
C GLU A 89 -9.26 0.19 11.57
N LEU A 90 -9.54 -0.90 10.86
CA LEU A 90 -10.92 -1.34 10.61
C LEU A 90 -11.57 -1.98 11.85
N SER A 91 -10.84 -2.83 12.58
CA SER A 91 -11.33 -3.51 13.78
C SER A 91 -11.34 -2.60 15.02
N GLY A 92 -10.46 -1.62 15.07
CA GLY A 92 -10.39 -0.58 16.09
C GLY A 92 -11.20 0.67 15.72
N ARG A 93 -10.53 1.80 15.62
CA ARG A 93 -11.10 3.10 15.26
C ARG A 93 -10.09 3.91 14.45
N TYR A 94 -10.49 4.42 13.28
CA TYR A 94 -9.64 5.30 12.47
C TYR A 94 -9.79 6.77 12.89
N ARG A 95 -10.82 7.47 12.44
CA ARG A 95 -11.05 8.89 12.76
C ARG A 95 -12.16 9.07 13.78
N GLU A 96 -13.36 8.64 13.44
CA GLU A 96 -14.53 8.81 14.26
C GLU A 96 -14.89 7.51 14.99
N ASN A 97 -15.65 7.63 16.09
CA ASN A 97 -16.12 6.45 16.82
C ASN A 97 -17.22 5.75 16.02
N ARG A 98 -17.06 4.44 15.83
CA ARG A 98 -18.01 3.60 15.08
C ARG A 98 -17.89 2.14 15.53
N PRO A 99 -18.85 1.27 15.18
CA PRO A 99 -18.71 -0.16 15.43
C PRO A 99 -17.47 -0.76 14.76
N ALA A 100 -16.90 -1.77 15.41
CA ALA A 100 -15.78 -2.54 14.84
C ALA A 100 -16.21 -3.21 13.54
N LEU A 101 -15.31 -3.21 12.55
CA LEU A 101 -15.50 -3.87 11.26
C LEU A 101 -14.72 -5.18 11.22
N ALA A 102 -15.27 -6.18 10.52
CA ALA A 102 -14.69 -7.53 10.46
C ALA A 102 -13.45 -7.55 9.53
N ALA A 103 -12.28 -7.29 10.08
CA ALA A 103 -11.01 -7.31 9.36
C ALA A 103 -9.91 -8.00 10.18
N MET A 104 -9.02 -8.72 9.49
CA MET A 104 -7.90 -9.43 10.10
C MET A 104 -6.71 -9.50 9.15
N ALA A 105 -5.52 -9.18 9.65
CA ALA A 105 -4.28 -9.49 8.95
C ALA A 105 -3.86 -10.94 9.20
N ILE A 106 -3.34 -11.61 8.17
CA ILE A 106 -2.75 -12.95 8.31
C ILE A 106 -1.35 -12.79 8.89
N SER A 107 -1.26 -12.73 10.22
CA SER A 107 -0.07 -12.29 10.94
C SER A 107 0.25 -13.11 12.20
N ASP A 108 -0.47 -14.21 12.45
CA ASP A 108 -0.18 -15.06 13.60
C ASP A 108 1.20 -15.72 13.46
N PRO A 109 2.15 -15.49 14.38
CA PRO A 109 3.52 -15.99 14.26
C PRO A 109 3.60 -17.51 14.38
N SER A 110 2.68 -18.14 15.13
CA SER A 110 2.65 -19.60 15.27
C SER A 110 2.18 -20.25 13.97
N HIS A 111 1.14 -19.71 13.34
CA HIS A 111 0.67 -20.14 12.03
C HIS A 111 1.76 -19.98 10.95
N ILE A 112 2.38 -18.80 10.87
CA ILE A 112 3.44 -18.51 9.89
C ILE A 112 4.61 -19.49 10.08
N SER A 113 5.05 -19.67 11.33
CA SER A 113 6.15 -20.60 11.65
C SER A 113 5.82 -22.05 11.28
N CYS A 114 4.66 -22.53 11.68
CA CYS A 114 4.20 -23.89 11.40
C CYS A 114 4.11 -24.13 9.89
N VAL A 115 3.36 -23.31 9.18
CA VAL A 115 3.17 -23.47 7.73
C VAL A 115 4.47 -23.32 6.96
N SER A 116 5.35 -22.38 7.36
CA SER A 116 6.67 -22.24 6.74
C SER A 116 7.52 -23.49 6.89
N ASN A 117 7.49 -24.13 8.08
CA ASN A 117 8.24 -25.35 8.36
C ASN A 117 7.71 -26.57 7.59
N ASP A 118 6.39 -26.72 7.54
CA ASP A 118 5.75 -27.94 7.05
C ASP A 118 5.45 -27.92 5.56
N PHE A 119 5.12 -26.74 5.01
CA PHE A 119 4.67 -26.56 3.63
C PHE A 119 5.56 -25.58 2.81
N GLY A 120 6.37 -24.77 3.48
CA GLY A 120 7.19 -23.73 2.89
C GLY A 120 6.53 -22.34 2.95
N TYR A 121 7.37 -21.31 2.91
CA TYR A 121 6.98 -19.91 3.07
C TYR A 121 5.95 -19.43 2.02
N ASN A 122 5.93 -20.05 0.85
CA ASN A 122 4.99 -19.70 -0.21
C ASN A 122 3.51 -19.95 0.17
N TYR A 123 3.24 -20.78 1.15
CA TYR A 123 1.89 -21.21 1.51
C TYR A 123 1.35 -20.58 2.79
N ILE A 124 2.09 -19.70 3.46
CA ILE A 124 1.70 -19.12 4.75
C ILE A 124 0.36 -18.38 4.69
N PHE A 125 0.06 -17.69 3.60
CA PHE A 125 -1.19 -16.97 3.43
C PHE A 125 -2.29 -17.84 2.82
N SER A 126 -1.97 -18.65 1.82
CA SER A 126 -2.96 -19.53 1.17
C SER A 126 -3.55 -20.54 2.14
N ARG A 127 -2.74 -21.18 2.98
CA ARG A 127 -3.22 -22.12 4.00
C ARG A 127 -4.19 -21.47 5.00
N PHE A 128 -3.93 -20.21 5.39
CA PHE A 128 -4.85 -19.46 6.24
C PHE A 128 -6.19 -19.21 5.55
N ILE A 129 -6.14 -18.77 4.27
CA ILE A 129 -7.32 -18.50 3.45
C ILE A 129 -8.13 -19.79 3.22
N GLU A 130 -7.48 -20.92 2.94
CA GLU A 130 -8.13 -22.23 2.80
C GLU A 130 -8.94 -22.60 4.05
N GLY A 131 -8.42 -22.30 5.24
CA GLY A 131 -9.07 -22.60 6.52
C GLY A 131 -10.18 -21.62 6.91
N LEU A 132 -9.98 -20.33 6.71
CA LEU A 132 -10.81 -19.26 7.29
C LEU A 132 -11.51 -18.35 6.26
N GLY A 133 -11.14 -18.42 4.99
CA GLY A 133 -11.79 -17.68 3.91
C GLY A 133 -13.14 -18.29 3.54
N ASN A 134 -14.14 -17.44 3.32
CA ASN A 134 -15.48 -17.82 2.89
C ASN A 134 -15.86 -17.07 1.60
N LYS A 135 -16.81 -17.59 0.87
CA LYS A 135 -17.39 -16.92 -0.30
C LYS A 135 -17.93 -15.54 0.08
N GLY A 136 -17.53 -14.53 -0.67
CA GLY A 136 -17.92 -13.14 -0.47
C GLY A 136 -17.02 -12.35 0.49
N ASP A 137 -16.07 -12.99 1.18
CA ASP A 137 -14.99 -12.29 1.88
C ASP A 137 -14.09 -11.56 0.87
N VAL A 138 -13.26 -10.64 1.35
CA VAL A 138 -12.29 -9.93 0.51
C VAL A 138 -10.87 -10.22 0.99
N LEU A 139 -9.97 -10.55 0.05
CA LEU A 139 -8.53 -10.56 0.28
C LEU A 139 -7.92 -9.22 -0.18
N VAL A 140 -7.17 -8.56 0.69
CA VAL A 140 -6.29 -7.44 0.34
C VAL A 140 -4.85 -7.93 0.34
N GLY A 141 -4.30 -8.16 -0.84
CA GLY A 141 -2.92 -8.62 -1.06
C GLY A 141 -1.99 -7.46 -1.41
N ILE A 142 -0.85 -7.33 -0.71
CA ILE A 142 0.09 -6.24 -0.90
C ILE A 142 1.45 -6.79 -1.35
N SER A 143 1.89 -6.38 -2.56
CA SER A 143 3.18 -6.80 -3.13
C SER A 143 3.76 -5.72 -4.03
N THR A 144 4.78 -4.99 -3.58
CA THR A 144 5.43 -3.92 -4.34
C THR A 144 6.05 -4.38 -5.66
N SER A 145 6.41 -5.65 -5.79
CA SER A 145 6.94 -6.22 -7.03
C SER A 145 5.90 -6.89 -7.91
N GLY A 146 4.70 -7.19 -7.35
CA GLY A 146 3.71 -8.03 -8.01
C GLY A 146 4.14 -9.48 -8.26
N ASN A 147 5.27 -9.92 -7.68
CA ASN A 147 5.87 -11.24 -7.94
C ASN A 147 6.08 -12.10 -6.66
N SER A 148 5.55 -11.68 -5.52
CA SER A 148 5.69 -12.44 -4.27
C SER A 148 4.93 -13.75 -4.36
N ALA A 149 5.63 -14.89 -4.34
CA ALA A 149 5.03 -16.21 -4.54
C ALA A 149 3.92 -16.53 -3.52
N ASN A 150 4.11 -16.15 -2.25
CA ASN A 150 3.09 -16.36 -1.21
C ASN A 150 1.83 -15.50 -1.40
N ILE A 151 1.95 -14.31 -1.99
CA ILE A 151 0.79 -13.49 -2.36
C ILE A 151 0.07 -14.09 -3.58
N ILE A 152 0.83 -14.59 -4.55
CA ILE A 152 0.25 -15.30 -5.70
C ILE A 152 -0.55 -16.52 -5.26
N GLU A 153 -0.01 -17.36 -4.37
CA GLU A 153 -0.73 -18.50 -3.82
C GLU A 153 -1.95 -18.07 -2.97
N ALA A 154 -1.85 -16.96 -2.22
CA ALA A 154 -2.98 -16.39 -1.50
C ALA A 154 -4.12 -15.97 -2.45
N VAL A 155 -3.81 -15.31 -3.57
CA VAL A 155 -4.79 -14.92 -4.60
C VAL A 155 -5.48 -16.13 -5.19
N LYS A 156 -4.73 -17.18 -5.55
CA LYS A 156 -5.30 -18.43 -6.06
C LYS A 156 -6.27 -19.07 -5.06
N ALA A 157 -5.87 -19.17 -3.80
CA ALA A 157 -6.71 -19.72 -2.74
C ALA A 157 -7.99 -18.88 -2.52
N ALA A 158 -7.88 -17.54 -2.53
CA ALA A 158 -9.02 -16.65 -2.41
C ALA A 158 -10.01 -16.82 -3.57
N GLN A 159 -9.53 -16.86 -4.81
CA GLN A 159 -10.37 -17.08 -5.99
C GLN A 159 -11.08 -18.44 -5.94
N LEU A 160 -10.39 -19.50 -5.53
CA LEU A 160 -11.00 -20.84 -5.35
C LEU A 160 -12.10 -20.84 -4.27
N LYS A 161 -11.96 -19.99 -3.24
CA LYS A 161 -12.97 -19.80 -2.18
C LYS A 161 -14.14 -18.89 -2.59
N GLY A 162 -14.09 -18.28 -3.78
CA GLY A 162 -15.09 -17.30 -4.22
C GLY A 162 -15.03 -15.99 -3.46
N MET A 163 -13.85 -15.62 -3.00
CA MET A 163 -13.56 -14.31 -2.41
C MET A 163 -13.28 -13.29 -3.50
N GLU A 164 -13.59 -12.01 -3.23
CA GLU A 164 -13.09 -10.89 -4.00
C GLU A 164 -11.61 -10.63 -3.65
N VAL A 165 -10.86 -10.10 -4.60
CA VAL A 165 -9.43 -9.82 -4.39
C VAL A 165 -9.09 -8.40 -4.79
N ILE A 166 -8.49 -7.66 -3.86
CA ILE A 166 -7.90 -6.34 -4.08
C ILE A 166 -6.38 -6.47 -3.94
N LEU A 167 -5.65 -5.89 -4.90
CA LEU A 167 -4.19 -5.93 -4.93
C LEU A 167 -3.61 -4.52 -4.87
N LEU A 168 -2.71 -4.28 -3.93
CA LEU A 168 -1.83 -3.12 -3.94
C LEU A 168 -0.48 -3.58 -4.52
N THR A 169 -0.15 -3.09 -5.72
CA THR A 169 1.06 -3.50 -6.44
C THR A 169 1.94 -2.32 -6.80
N GLY A 170 3.10 -2.61 -7.36
CA GLY A 170 4.01 -1.60 -7.88
C GLY A 170 4.60 -2.01 -9.24
N LYS A 171 5.44 -1.14 -9.79
CA LYS A 171 6.14 -1.35 -11.07
C LYS A 171 5.14 -1.62 -12.21
N ASP A 172 5.28 -2.74 -12.89
CA ASP A 172 4.38 -3.22 -13.95
C ASP A 172 3.25 -4.16 -13.43
N GLY A 173 3.18 -4.36 -12.11
CA GLY A 173 2.23 -5.27 -11.48
C GLY A 173 2.68 -6.73 -11.46
N GLY A 174 3.77 -7.07 -12.14
CA GLY A 174 4.35 -8.40 -12.18
C GLY A 174 3.34 -9.48 -12.58
N GLN A 175 3.50 -10.67 -12.04
CA GLN A 175 2.58 -11.79 -12.30
C GLN A 175 1.18 -11.54 -11.75
N LEU A 176 1.02 -10.74 -10.69
CA LEU A 176 -0.28 -10.47 -10.07
C LEU A 176 -1.22 -9.69 -10.99
N ALA A 177 -0.71 -8.86 -11.91
CA ALA A 177 -1.51 -8.14 -12.90
C ALA A 177 -2.36 -9.07 -13.80
N GLY A 178 -1.94 -10.32 -13.98
CA GLY A 178 -2.64 -11.30 -14.81
C GLY A 178 -3.83 -12.01 -14.15
N TYR A 179 -4.10 -11.77 -12.86
CA TYR A 179 -5.11 -12.53 -12.12
C TYR A 179 -6.53 -11.94 -12.17
N GLY A 180 -6.75 -10.84 -12.88
CA GLY A 180 -8.10 -10.25 -13.05
C GLY A 180 -8.71 -9.70 -11.76
N CYS A 181 -7.86 -9.25 -10.82
CA CYS A 181 -8.26 -8.68 -9.55
C CYS A 181 -8.48 -7.16 -9.64
N HIS A 182 -9.06 -6.55 -8.58
CA HIS A 182 -9.09 -5.11 -8.42
C HIS A 182 -7.70 -4.60 -8.04
N GLU A 183 -6.95 -4.10 -9.02
CA GLU A 183 -5.55 -3.68 -8.81
C GLU A 183 -5.42 -2.17 -8.67
N ILE A 184 -4.73 -1.74 -7.61
CA ILE A 184 -4.25 -0.37 -7.40
C ILE A 184 -2.73 -0.42 -7.51
N ARG A 185 -2.19 0.11 -8.62
CA ARG A 185 -0.78 0.01 -8.98
C ARG A 185 -0.05 1.34 -8.84
N VAL A 186 1.13 1.30 -8.24
CA VAL A 186 2.08 2.42 -8.21
C VAL A 186 3.17 2.16 -9.26
N ASP A 187 3.12 2.88 -10.39
CA ASP A 187 4.05 2.69 -11.54
C ASP A 187 5.42 3.33 -11.25
N HIS A 188 6.07 2.90 -10.17
CA HIS A 188 7.40 3.36 -9.79
C HIS A 188 8.39 2.19 -9.86
N PHE A 189 9.47 2.34 -10.67
CA PHE A 189 10.45 1.28 -10.92
C PHE A 189 11.68 1.35 -10.03
N GLY A 190 11.73 2.30 -9.10
CA GLY A 190 12.77 2.43 -8.08
C GLY A 190 12.63 1.46 -6.91
N TYR A 191 13.02 1.90 -5.74
CA TYR A 191 12.97 1.11 -4.52
C TYR A 191 11.54 0.94 -3.99
N ALA A 192 11.34 -0.13 -3.22
CA ALA A 192 10.03 -0.52 -2.72
C ALA A 192 9.43 0.46 -1.70
N ASP A 193 10.26 1.20 -0.97
CA ASP A 193 9.84 2.20 0.02
C ASP A 193 8.94 3.28 -0.61
N ARG A 194 9.28 3.78 -1.80
CA ARG A 194 8.46 4.77 -2.52
C ARG A 194 7.08 4.24 -2.90
N ILE A 195 7.00 2.95 -3.24
CA ILE A 195 5.73 2.28 -3.53
C ILE A 195 4.93 2.11 -2.23
N GLN A 196 5.56 1.69 -1.14
CA GLN A 196 4.93 1.51 0.17
C GLN A 196 4.38 2.83 0.74
N GLU A 197 5.08 3.96 0.54
CA GLU A 197 4.59 5.28 0.94
C GLU A 197 3.26 5.66 0.26
N ILE A 198 3.03 5.21 -0.96
CA ILE A 198 1.74 5.38 -1.64
C ILE A 198 0.72 4.34 -1.16
N HIS A 199 1.15 3.08 -0.95
CA HIS A 199 0.27 2.03 -0.45
C HIS A 199 -0.37 2.41 0.89
N ILE A 200 0.41 2.94 1.84
CA ILE A 200 -0.17 3.36 3.12
C ILE A 200 -1.14 4.54 2.98
N LYS A 201 -0.89 5.49 2.05
CA LYS A 201 -1.85 6.56 1.74
C LYS A 201 -3.16 6.00 1.16
N VAL A 202 -3.06 5.02 0.24
CA VAL A 202 -4.22 4.33 -0.34
C VAL A 202 -5.01 3.60 0.75
N ILE A 203 -4.33 2.90 1.65
CA ILE A 203 -4.95 2.24 2.81
C ILE A 203 -5.76 3.22 3.65
N HIS A 204 -5.18 4.36 4.03
CA HIS A 204 -5.90 5.40 4.77
C HIS A 204 -7.12 5.94 4.01
N ILE A 205 -7.02 6.12 2.69
CA ILE A 205 -8.12 6.56 1.85
C ILE A 205 -9.23 5.50 1.79
N LEU A 206 -8.87 4.22 1.63
CA LEU A 206 -9.84 3.11 1.62
C LEU A 206 -10.61 3.05 2.94
N ILE A 207 -9.92 3.18 4.08
CA ILE A 207 -10.57 3.19 5.41
C ILE A 207 -11.53 4.37 5.51
N GLN A 208 -11.10 5.57 5.11
CA GLN A 208 -11.95 6.77 5.12
C GLN A 208 -13.18 6.62 4.23
N LEU A 209 -13.04 6.04 3.03
CA LEU A 209 -14.16 5.77 2.12
C LEU A 209 -15.11 4.73 2.70
N ILE A 210 -14.58 3.66 3.33
CA ILE A 210 -15.39 2.65 4.02
C ILE A 210 -16.23 3.31 5.12
N GLU A 211 -15.60 4.12 5.99
CA GLU A 211 -16.33 4.82 7.05
C GLU A 211 -17.42 5.74 6.49
N SER A 212 -17.10 6.55 5.48
CA SER A 212 -18.07 7.49 4.89
C SER A 212 -19.23 6.83 4.14
N LYS A 213 -19.09 5.55 3.70
CA LYS A 213 -20.13 4.81 2.98
C LYS A 213 -20.94 3.87 3.89
N LEU A 214 -20.45 3.60 5.11
CA LEU A 214 -21.13 2.73 6.08
C LEU A 214 -21.83 3.50 7.19
N PHE A 215 -21.32 4.68 7.52
CA PHE A 215 -21.75 5.51 8.65
C PHE A 215 -21.99 6.96 8.22
#